data_a4923add41fdb3292789bd1352d738d3
#
_entry.id   a4923add41fdb3292789bd1352d738d3
#
_cell.length_a   1.000
_cell.length_b   1.000
_cell.length_c   1.000
_cell.angle_alpha   90.00
_cell.angle_beta   90.00
_cell.angle_gamma   90.00
#
_symmetry.space_group_name_H-M   'P 1'
#
loop_
_entity.id
_entity.type
_entity.pdbx_description
1 polymer ?
#
loop_
_entity_poly.entity_id
_entity_poly.type
_entity_poly.pdbx_seq_one_letter_code
_entity_poly.pdbx_strand_id
1 'polypeptide(L)'
;LIKKIYKLKIPLIGICFGHQVIAEALGGKVEKSSRGWGVGVHRYERKLNPKWSKIVGNYFFGYASHQDQVVIKPKNAFSIYGSSFCPNSILCYDNLENPIAISIQSHPEFKKDCLEMIIKRRIGQTIPNKVGNKALDSLTEKIDNEKIFKPLLGALRVI
;
A
#
# COMPACT_ATOMS: atom_id res chain seq x y z
N LEU A 1 -18.45 -6.68 8.15
CA LEU A 1 -18.44 -6.97 6.71
C LEU A 1 -17.16 -7.71 6.30
N ILE A 2 -15.93 -7.14 6.46
CA ILE A 2 -14.64 -7.71 6.01
C ILE A 2 -14.45 -9.13 6.55
N LYS A 3 -14.59 -9.37 7.86
CA LYS A 3 -14.47 -10.71 8.45
C LYS A 3 -15.40 -11.74 7.80
N LYS A 4 -16.62 -11.34 7.41
CA LYS A 4 -17.58 -12.21 6.73
C LYS A 4 -17.14 -12.54 5.31
N ILE A 5 -16.73 -11.52 4.52
CA ILE A 5 -16.20 -11.69 3.16
C ILE A 5 -14.99 -12.63 3.18
N TYR A 6 -14.05 -12.36 4.09
CA TYR A 6 -12.84 -13.15 4.26
C TYR A 6 -13.13 -14.62 4.64
N LYS A 7 -14.05 -14.86 5.60
CA LYS A 7 -14.48 -16.21 6.00
C LYS A 7 -15.12 -16.97 4.84
N LEU A 8 -15.84 -16.28 3.96
CA LEU A 8 -16.46 -16.85 2.77
C LEU A 8 -15.48 -17.06 1.62
N LYS A 9 -14.19 -16.76 1.82
CA LYS A 9 -13.12 -16.87 0.81
C LYS A 9 -13.40 -16.07 -0.47
N ILE A 10 -14.15 -14.99 -0.36
CA ILE A 10 -14.37 -14.07 -1.48
C ILE A 10 -13.10 -13.23 -1.67
N PRO A 11 -12.54 -13.17 -2.89
CA PRO A 11 -11.34 -12.37 -3.17
C PRO A 11 -11.51 -10.92 -2.72
N LEU A 12 -10.52 -10.39 -2.00
CA LEU A 12 -10.57 -9.05 -1.42
C LEU A 12 -9.28 -8.29 -1.70
N ILE A 13 -9.40 -7.10 -2.27
CA ILE A 13 -8.30 -6.15 -2.40
C ILE A 13 -8.57 -4.91 -1.56
N GLY A 14 -7.54 -4.41 -0.86
CA GLY A 14 -7.61 -3.17 -0.08
C GLY A 14 -6.51 -2.19 -0.46
N ILE A 15 -6.90 -0.95 -0.75
CA ILE A 15 -5.96 0.12 -1.11
C ILE A 15 -6.02 1.20 -0.03
N CYS A 16 -4.86 1.65 0.45
CA CYS A 16 -4.66 2.68 1.44
C CYS A 16 -5.53 2.47 2.69
N PHE A 17 -6.65 3.17 2.84
CA PHE A 17 -7.60 2.96 3.93
C PHE A 17 -8.15 1.53 3.94
N GLY A 18 -8.44 0.95 2.76
CA GLY A 18 -8.84 -0.46 2.63
C GLY A 18 -7.78 -1.43 3.14
N HIS A 19 -6.49 -1.17 2.90
CA HIS A 19 -5.38 -1.93 3.46
C HIS A 19 -5.39 -1.90 5.00
N GLN A 20 -5.58 -0.73 5.57
CA GLN A 20 -5.62 -0.53 7.02
C GLN A 20 -6.83 -1.25 7.65
N VAL A 21 -8.02 -1.08 7.07
CA VAL A 21 -9.26 -1.69 7.59
C VAL A 21 -9.23 -3.22 7.49
N ILE A 22 -8.66 -3.80 6.42
CA ILE A 22 -8.48 -5.26 6.31
C ILE A 22 -7.53 -5.74 7.41
N ALA A 23 -6.39 -5.09 7.59
CA ALA A 23 -5.42 -5.49 8.61
C ALA A 23 -6.03 -5.41 10.01
N GLU A 24 -6.70 -4.31 10.36
CA GLU A 24 -7.36 -4.13 11.65
C GLU A 24 -8.46 -5.19 11.89
N ALA A 25 -9.30 -5.42 10.87
CA ALA A 25 -10.38 -6.40 10.96
C ALA A 25 -9.87 -7.83 11.18
N LEU A 26 -8.68 -8.16 10.70
CA LEU A 26 -8.09 -9.50 10.81
C LEU A 26 -7.10 -9.64 11.98
N GLY A 27 -7.06 -8.66 12.90
CA GLY A 27 -6.30 -8.73 14.15
C GLY A 27 -4.89 -8.13 14.06
N GLY A 28 -4.64 -7.29 13.08
CA GLY A 28 -3.48 -6.39 13.04
C GLY A 28 -3.72 -5.13 13.87
N LYS A 29 -2.81 -4.16 13.77
CA LYS A 29 -2.91 -2.85 14.43
C LYS A 29 -2.51 -1.75 13.47
N VAL A 30 -3.35 -0.73 13.38
CA VAL A 30 -3.11 0.48 12.60
C VAL A 30 -2.84 1.64 13.55
N GLU A 31 -1.81 2.40 13.29
CA GLU A 31 -1.46 3.57 14.09
C GLU A 31 -0.93 4.68 13.19
N LYS A 32 -1.06 5.89 13.69
CA LYS A 32 -0.43 7.07 13.11
C LYS A 32 1.09 6.93 13.15
N SER A 33 1.75 7.11 12.02
CA SER A 33 3.21 7.02 11.95
C SER A 33 3.86 8.08 12.82
N SER A 34 4.78 7.67 13.69
CA SER A 34 5.63 8.58 14.45
C SER A 34 6.56 9.42 13.57
N ARG A 35 6.75 9.01 12.31
CA ARG A 35 7.53 9.72 11.29
C ARG A 35 6.72 10.75 10.51
N GLY A 36 5.44 10.94 10.85
CA GLY A 36 4.54 11.88 10.21
C GLY A 36 3.95 11.38 8.89
N TRP A 37 3.85 12.26 7.90
CA TRP A 37 3.21 12.00 6.61
C TRP A 37 4.12 11.25 5.63
N GLY A 38 3.60 10.18 5.06
CA GLY A 38 4.10 9.55 3.83
C GLY A 38 3.32 10.08 2.64
N VAL A 39 3.94 10.97 1.87
CA VAL A 39 3.30 11.61 0.73
C VAL A 39 4.30 11.82 -0.41
N GLY A 40 3.83 11.74 -1.66
CA GLY A 40 4.68 11.79 -2.86
C GLY A 40 5.05 10.41 -3.38
N VAL A 41 6.18 10.29 -4.04
CA VAL A 41 6.70 9.03 -4.56
C VAL A 41 7.56 8.34 -3.51
N HIS A 42 7.23 7.12 -3.17
CA HIS A 42 7.96 6.30 -2.21
C HIS A 42 8.49 5.03 -2.88
N ARG A 43 9.71 4.63 -2.50
CA ARG A 43 10.32 3.36 -2.89
C ARG A 43 9.99 2.30 -1.85
N TYR A 44 9.54 1.14 -2.33
CA TYR A 44 9.23 -0.04 -1.53
C TYR A 44 10.07 -1.22 -1.97
N GLU A 45 10.67 -1.94 -1.05
CA GLU A 45 11.56 -3.06 -1.31
C GLU A 45 10.85 -4.39 -1.03
N ARG A 46 11.16 -5.40 -1.84
CA ARG A 46 10.63 -6.74 -1.68
C ARG A 46 11.21 -7.41 -0.44
N LYS A 47 10.32 -8.00 0.37
CA LYS A 47 10.65 -8.77 1.57
C LYS A 47 10.47 -10.26 1.35
N LEU A 48 9.42 -10.65 0.62
CA LEU A 48 9.12 -12.03 0.24
C LEU A 48 8.92 -12.11 -1.26
N ASN A 49 9.14 -13.29 -1.85
CA ASN A 49 9.17 -13.48 -3.28
C ASN A 49 8.17 -14.53 -3.77
N PRO A 50 6.85 -14.34 -3.58
CA PRO A 50 5.85 -15.21 -4.20
C PRO A 50 5.92 -15.11 -5.73
N LYS A 51 5.52 -16.17 -6.43
CA LYS A 51 5.61 -16.23 -7.89
C LYS A 51 4.91 -15.08 -8.59
N TRP A 52 3.75 -14.65 -8.10
CA TRP A 52 2.97 -13.55 -8.66
C TRP A 52 3.66 -12.18 -8.53
N SER A 53 4.56 -12.01 -7.55
CA SER A 53 5.28 -10.74 -7.34
C SER A 53 6.55 -10.59 -8.19
N LYS A 54 6.98 -11.64 -8.90
CA LYS A 54 8.25 -11.64 -9.65
C LYS A 54 8.32 -10.51 -10.68
N ILE A 55 7.22 -10.24 -11.39
CA ILE A 55 7.13 -9.22 -12.44
C ILE A 55 7.31 -7.80 -11.88
N VAL A 56 6.99 -7.57 -10.61
CA VAL A 56 7.18 -6.26 -9.95
C VAL A 56 8.67 -5.96 -9.75
N GLY A 57 9.48 -6.99 -9.50
CA GLY A 57 10.91 -6.85 -9.29
C GLY A 57 11.29 -6.70 -7.80
N ASN A 58 12.55 -6.34 -7.53
CA ASN A 58 13.08 -6.25 -6.17
C ASN A 58 12.58 -5.00 -5.42
N TYR A 59 12.11 -4.00 -6.14
CA TYR A 59 11.52 -2.79 -5.60
C TYR A 59 10.53 -2.19 -6.60
N PHE A 60 9.72 -1.27 -6.11
CA PHE A 60 8.86 -0.44 -6.94
C PHE A 60 8.74 0.97 -6.37
N PHE A 61 8.37 1.91 -7.23
CA PHE A 61 7.98 3.26 -6.85
C PHE A 61 6.46 3.41 -6.96
N GLY A 62 5.83 3.91 -5.89
CA GLY A 62 4.39 4.10 -5.84
C GLY A 62 4.00 5.38 -5.11
N TYR A 63 2.82 5.89 -5.40
CA TYR A 63 2.28 7.07 -4.76
C TYR A 63 1.83 6.78 -3.33
N ALA A 64 2.29 7.61 -2.39
CA ALA A 64 1.86 7.60 -1.00
C ALA A 64 1.04 8.86 -0.67
N SER A 65 0.00 8.72 0.14
CA SER A 65 -0.77 9.82 0.72
C SER A 65 -1.43 9.37 2.01
N HIS A 66 -0.62 9.08 3.03
CA HIS A 66 -1.10 8.54 4.30
C HIS A 66 -0.25 9.00 5.49
N GLN A 67 -0.82 8.98 6.68
CA GLN A 67 -0.11 9.15 7.93
C GLN A 67 -0.28 7.89 8.80
N ASP A 68 -1.48 7.29 8.78
CA ASP A 68 -1.74 6.03 9.43
C ASP A 68 -1.21 4.86 8.60
N GLN A 69 -0.75 3.80 9.26
CA GLN A 69 -0.21 2.61 8.63
C GLN A 69 -0.31 1.38 9.50
N VAL A 70 -0.24 0.20 8.90
CA VAL A 70 -0.23 -1.08 9.62
C VAL A 70 1.12 -1.23 10.32
N VAL A 71 1.13 -1.08 11.65
CA VAL A 71 2.32 -1.25 12.50
C VAL A 71 2.50 -2.69 12.94
N ILE A 72 1.40 -3.42 13.20
CA ILE A 72 1.38 -4.85 13.48
C ILE A 72 0.50 -5.53 12.44
N LYS A 73 1.09 -6.38 11.61
CA LYS A 73 0.33 -7.16 10.65
C LYS A 73 -0.43 -8.30 11.34
N PRO A 74 -1.58 -8.75 10.81
CA PRO A 74 -2.26 -9.95 11.29
C PRO A 74 -1.35 -11.18 11.28
N LYS A 75 -1.58 -12.14 12.19
CA LYS A 75 -0.76 -13.36 12.31
C LYS A 75 -0.69 -14.17 11.02
N ASN A 76 -1.79 -14.23 10.27
CA ASN A 76 -1.92 -14.93 8.99
C ASN A 76 -1.58 -14.06 7.77
N ALA A 77 -0.96 -12.88 7.95
CA ALA A 77 -0.54 -12.03 6.87
C ALA A 77 0.98 -12.08 6.64
N PHE A 78 1.37 -11.98 5.37
CA PHE A 78 2.75 -11.93 4.90
C PHE A 78 3.04 -10.55 4.34
N SER A 79 4.13 -9.91 4.81
CA SER A 79 4.60 -8.64 4.26
C SER A 79 5.45 -8.89 3.01
N ILE A 80 4.94 -8.51 1.85
CA ILE A 80 5.57 -8.78 0.55
C ILE A 80 6.51 -7.65 0.15
N TYR A 81 6.08 -6.41 0.35
CA TYR A 81 6.88 -5.21 0.14
C TYR A 81 6.78 -4.28 1.34
N GLY A 82 7.82 -3.49 1.55
CA GLY A 82 7.84 -2.45 2.57
C GLY A 82 9.02 -1.51 2.41
N SER A 83 9.04 -0.48 3.24
CA SER A 83 10.15 0.47 3.36
C SER A 83 10.46 0.71 4.83
N SER A 84 11.53 1.48 5.11
CA SER A 84 11.78 1.96 6.48
C SER A 84 10.65 2.85 7.01
N PHE A 85 9.96 3.59 6.13
CA PHE A 85 8.83 4.43 6.51
C PHE A 85 7.55 3.61 6.70
N CYS A 86 7.22 2.71 5.77
CA CYS A 86 6.03 1.87 5.77
C CYS A 86 6.42 0.39 5.66
N PRO A 87 6.69 -0.29 6.79
CA PRO A 87 7.21 -1.67 6.80
C PRO A 87 6.26 -2.70 6.19
N ASN A 88 4.97 -2.46 6.22
CA ASN A 88 3.92 -3.35 5.74
C ASN A 88 3.17 -2.74 4.54
N SER A 89 3.89 -2.38 3.47
CA SER A 89 3.31 -1.68 2.32
C SER A 89 2.39 -2.57 1.47
N ILE A 90 2.77 -3.84 1.26
CA ILE A 90 1.89 -4.83 0.63
C ILE A 90 1.80 -6.03 1.55
N LEU A 91 0.57 -6.40 1.90
CA LEU A 91 0.24 -7.61 2.65
C LEU A 91 -0.56 -8.57 1.78
N CYS A 92 -0.23 -9.86 1.83
CA CYS A 92 -1.13 -10.93 1.39
C CYS A 92 -1.52 -11.82 2.57
N TYR A 93 -2.68 -12.44 2.50
CA TYR A 93 -3.30 -13.09 3.65
C TYR A 93 -3.56 -14.57 3.36
N ASP A 94 -3.37 -15.41 4.38
CA ASP A 94 -3.49 -16.86 4.47
C ASP A 94 -2.45 -17.64 3.67
N ASN A 95 -2.32 -17.42 2.38
CA ASN A 95 -1.43 -18.19 1.53
C ASN A 95 -0.55 -17.25 0.70
N LEU A 96 0.75 -17.49 0.74
CA LEU A 96 1.73 -16.65 0.06
C LEU A 96 1.58 -16.68 -1.47
N GLU A 97 1.26 -17.83 -2.03
CA GLU A 97 1.16 -18.03 -3.49
C GLU A 97 -0.26 -17.85 -4.04
N ASN A 98 -1.29 -18.14 -3.22
CA ASN A 98 -2.70 -18.05 -3.60
C ASN A 98 -3.48 -17.34 -2.48
N PRO A 99 -3.26 -16.05 -2.28
CA PRO A 99 -3.91 -15.32 -1.20
C PRO A 99 -5.41 -15.15 -1.44
N ILE A 100 -6.18 -15.16 -0.36
CA ILE A 100 -7.61 -14.80 -0.38
C ILE A 100 -7.78 -13.29 -0.42
N ALA A 101 -6.88 -12.57 0.26
CA ALA A 101 -6.88 -11.12 0.26
C ALA A 101 -5.47 -10.59 0.01
N ILE A 102 -5.39 -9.46 -0.66
CA ILE A 102 -4.16 -8.67 -0.81
C ILE A 102 -4.50 -7.22 -0.47
N SER A 103 -3.56 -6.53 0.15
CA SER A 103 -3.74 -5.11 0.41
C SER A 103 -2.45 -4.33 0.22
N ILE A 104 -2.59 -3.07 -0.22
CA ILE A 104 -1.49 -2.17 -0.53
C ILE A 104 -1.71 -0.80 0.10
N GLN A 105 -0.69 -0.25 0.78
CA GLN A 105 -0.77 1.07 1.41
C GLN A 105 -0.61 2.21 0.42
N SER A 106 0.19 2.04 -0.63
CA SER A 106 0.31 3.03 -1.71
C SER A 106 -0.91 3.01 -2.63
N HIS A 107 -1.01 4.01 -3.50
CA HIS A 107 -2.14 4.25 -4.39
C HIS A 107 -1.79 3.92 -5.84
N PRO A 108 -1.88 2.65 -6.29
CA PRO A 108 -1.64 2.30 -7.68
C PRO A 108 -2.70 2.86 -8.64
N GLU A 109 -3.86 3.25 -8.11
CA GLU A 109 -4.98 3.84 -8.87
C GLU A 109 -4.80 5.33 -9.15
N PHE A 110 -3.87 6.02 -8.48
CA PHE A 110 -3.68 7.46 -8.66
C PHE A 110 -2.90 7.77 -9.94
N LYS A 111 -3.34 8.82 -10.62
CA LYS A 111 -2.55 9.56 -11.61
C LYS A 111 -1.77 10.68 -10.91
N LYS A 112 -0.69 11.13 -11.54
CA LYS A 112 0.16 12.23 -11.05
C LYS A 112 -0.66 13.45 -10.65
N ASP A 113 -1.52 13.91 -11.56
CA ASP A 113 -2.32 15.13 -11.35
C ASP A 113 -3.26 15.03 -10.15
N CYS A 114 -3.80 13.82 -9.90
CA CYS A 114 -4.64 13.55 -8.74
C CYS A 114 -3.84 13.74 -7.44
N LEU A 115 -2.66 13.13 -7.33
CA LEU A 115 -1.83 13.26 -6.13
C LEU A 115 -1.31 14.70 -5.96
N GLU A 116 -0.89 15.35 -7.03
CA GLU A 116 -0.46 16.74 -7.01
C GLU A 116 -1.56 17.67 -6.47
N MET A 117 -2.79 17.52 -6.94
CA MET A 117 -3.94 18.27 -6.46
C MET A 117 -4.19 18.02 -4.96
N ILE A 118 -4.11 16.76 -4.50
CA ILE A 118 -4.28 16.39 -3.09
C ILE A 118 -3.21 17.08 -2.23
N ILE A 119 -1.94 17.05 -2.66
CA ILE A 119 -0.83 17.67 -1.94
C ILE A 119 -1.03 19.18 -1.85
N LYS A 120 -1.26 19.86 -2.99
CA LYS A 120 -1.47 21.31 -3.04
C LYS A 120 -2.61 21.78 -2.15
N ARG A 121 -3.67 20.97 -2.04
CA ARG A 121 -4.83 21.29 -1.20
C ARG A 121 -4.57 21.14 0.30
N ARG A 122 -3.61 20.29 0.69
CA ARG A 122 -3.35 19.94 2.09
C ARG A 122 -2.07 20.54 2.66
N ILE A 123 -1.17 20.99 1.80
CA ILE A 123 0.10 21.60 2.20
C ILE A 123 -0.14 22.88 3.03
N GLY A 124 0.58 23.03 4.13
CA GLY A 124 0.38 24.14 5.07
C GLY A 124 -0.83 24.00 6.00
N GLN A 125 -1.69 22.99 5.78
CA GLN A 125 -2.84 22.69 6.63
C GLN A 125 -2.58 21.41 7.43
N THR A 126 -2.75 20.26 6.79
CA THR A 126 -2.55 18.94 7.41
C THR A 126 -1.19 18.34 7.06
N ILE A 127 -0.63 18.66 5.89
CA ILE A 127 0.72 18.27 5.49
C ILE A 127 1.68 19.44 5.73
N PRO A 128 2.73 19.27 6.55
CA PRO A 128 3.73 20.31 6.77
C PRO A 128 4.35 20.79 5.46
N ASN A 129 4.59 22.11 5.32
CA ASN A 129 5.12 22.72 4.09
C ASN A 129 6.37 22.01 3.55
N LYS A 130 7.34 21.74 4.41
CA LYS A 130 8.59 21.04 4.02
C LYS A 130 8.32 19.65 3.43
N VAL A 131 7.38 18.91 4.01
CA VAL A 131 7.02 17.56 3.55
C VAL A 131 6.27 17.65 2.22
N GLY A 132 5.31 18.55 2.12
CA GLY A 132 4.51 18.74 0.91
C GLY A 132 5.33 19.20 -0.28
N ASN A 133 6.26 20.17 -0.10
CA ASN A 133 7.15 20.62 -1.17
C ASN A 133 8.03 19.47 -1.67
N LYS A 134 8.68 18.72 -0.75
CA LYS A 134 9.47 17.54 -1.13
C LYS A 134 8.62 16.49 -1.86
N ALA A 135 7.37 16.32 -1.47
CA ALA A 135 6.43 15.41 -2.13
C ALA A 135 6.12 15.87 -3.56
N LEU A 136 5.87 17.16 -3.80
CA LEU A 136 5.67 17.72 -5.14
C LEU A 136 6.90 17.51 -6.02
N ASP A 137 8.10 17.77 -5.51
CA ASP A 137 9.35 17.55 -6.24
C ASP A 137 9.50 16.09 -6.66
N SER A 138 9.11 15.14 -5.80
CA SER A 138 9.18 13.71 -6.08
C SER A 138 8.26 13.24 -7.21
N LEU A 139 7.24 14.01 -7.60
CA LEU A 139 6.30 13.64 -8.67
C LEU A 139 6.93 13.64 -10.08
N THR A 140 8.19 14.04 -10.20
CA THR A 140 8.99 13.88 -11.43
C THR A 140 9.52 12.46 -11.61
N GLU A 141 9.57 11.67 -10.54
CA GLU A 141 10.04 10.30 -10.56
C GLU A 141 9.08 9.37 -11.32
N LYS A 142 9.69 8.37 -11.99
CA LYS A 142 8.90 7.33 -12.67
C LYS A 142 8.29 6.39 -11.64
N ILE A 143 7.00 6.09 -11.81
CA ILE A 143 6.25 5.17 -10.96
C ILE A 143 5.90 3.87 -11.70
N ASP A 144 5.61 2.83 -10.92
CA ASP A 144 5.35 1.47 -11.42
C ASP A 144 3.90 1.00 -11.20
N ASN A 145 2.92 1.92 -11.16
CA ASN A 145 1.53 1.63 -10.78
C ASN A 145 0.90 0.46 -11.54
N GLU A 146 0.95 0.45 -12.89
CA GLU A 146 0.38 -0.65 -13.69
C GLU A 146 1.09 -1.97 -13.44
N LYS A 147 2.43 -1.92 -13.30
CA LYS A 147 3.28 -3.07 -13.06
C LYS A 147 3.01 -3.73 -11.71
N ILE A 148 2.44 -2.97 -10.76
CA ILE A 148 2.06 -3.48 -9.45
C ILE A 148 0.63 -3.99 -9.44
N PHE A 149 -0.32 -3.24 -10.01
CA PHE A 149 -1.73 -3.52 -9.84
C PHE A 149 -2.18 -4.82 -10.53
N LYS A 150 -1.71 -5.07 -11.76
CA LYS A 150 -2.03 -6.31 -12.49
C LYS A 150 -1.63 -7.59 -11.74
N PRO A 151 -0.39 -7.73 -11.21
CA PRO A 151 -0.01 -8.89 -10.41
C PRO A 151 -0.84 -9.09 -9.15
N LEU A 152 -1.29 -8.02 -8.50
CA LEU A 152 -2.16 -8.12 -7.32
C LEU A 152 -3.52 -8.74 -7.68
N LEU A 153 -4.12 -8.33 -8.79
CA LEU A 153 -5.37 -8.89 -9.30
C LEU A 153 -5.20 -10.34 -9.76
N GLY A 154 -4.11 -10.63 -10.48
CA GLY A 154 -3.78 -11.99 -10.93
C GLY A 154 -3.58 -12.96 -9.77
N ALA A 155 -2.93 -12.53 -8.68
CA ALA A 155 -2.74 -13.34 -7.48
C ALA A 155 -4.06 -13.72 -6.79
N LEU A 156 -5.06 -12.86 -6.88
CA LEU A 156 -6.42 -13.10 -6.38
C LEU A 156 -7.28 -13.92 -7.36
N ARG A 157 -6.75 -14.28 -8.55
CA ARG A 157 -7.47 -14.99 -9.61
C ARG A 157 -8.76 -14.28 -10.06
N VAL A 158 -8.72 -12.96 -10.10
CA VAL A 158 -9.85 -12.11 -10.53
C VAL A 158 -9.79 -11.85 -12.04
N ILE A 159 -8.59 -11.99 -12.63
CA ILE A 159 -8.31 -11.86 -14.08
C ILE A 159 -7.39 -12.98 -14.55
#